data_85e5a9457e5f8726f9d1804c4e1fca39
#
_entry.id   85e5a9457e5f8726f9d1804c4e1fca39
#
_cell.length_a   1.000
_cell.length_b   1.000
_cell.length_c   1.000
_cell.angle_alpha   90.00
_cell.angle_beta   90.00
_cell.angle_gamma   90.00
#
_symmetry.space_group_name_H-M   'P 1'
#
loop_
_entity.id
_entity.type
_entity.pdbx_description
1 polymer ?
#
loop_
_entity_poly.entity_id
_entity_poly.type
_entity_poly.pdbx_seq_one_letter_code
_entity_poly.pdbx_strand_id
1 'polypeptide(L)'
;SVSPMGVIILTLDERISMANKAALEFLDEGTEEDIMNKTMDELSGSLAEELNRIPKDTTVTIRLSDSRIYRCSRLSFIDRGFAHPFYLIESLTSEVMKAEKKAYEKVIRMIAHEVNNSVAGITSTLDTIDDALQTIDDTEDIREVMKVCVERSYSMSRFITNFADVVKIPEPQKEEVHLNDRVTACKIFMENLCQNRDIDLHLELCEENPVVSMDTSLFEQVLINIIKNATESIDTNGKIFIRTSASPLMLEIGDTGKGISKEVEAKLFTPFFSTKPNGQGIGLIFIREVLMKHGYTFSLRTYPDGITRFRICF
;
A
#
# COMPACT_ATOMS: atom_id res chain seq x y z
N SER A 1 -4.03 21.17 22.29
CA SER A 1 -4.76 20.76 21.07
C SER A 1 -4.03 21.37 19.88
N VAL A 2 -3.33 20.57 19.13
CA VAL A 2 -2.64 21.02 17.92
C VAL A 2 -3.72 21.19 16.85
N SER A 3 -3.90 22.40 16.33
CA SER A 3 -4.81 22.64 15.20
C SER A 3 -4.31 21.84 13.99
N PRO A 4 -5.17 21.07 13.29
CA PRO A 4 -4.79 20.37 12.08
C PRO A 4 -4.56 21.31 10.89
N MET A 5 -4.74 22.62 11.08
CA MET A 5 -4.60 23.66 10.06
C MET A 5 -3.28 24.39 10.23
N GLY A 6 -2.53 24.52 9.14
CA GLY A 6 -1.36 25.37 9.06
C GLY A 6 -1.78 26.84 8.98
N VAL A 7 -1.18 27.68 9.82
CA VAL A 7 -1.42 29.13 9.83
C VAL A 7 -0.09 29.84 9.70
N ILE A 8 0.02 30.77 8.75
CA ILE A 8 1.18 31.64 8.55
C ILE A 8 0.68 33.07 8.50
N ILE A 9 1.13 33.90 9.44
CA ILE A 9 0.79 35.33 9.50
C ILE A 9 1.94 36.13 8.91
N LEU A 10 1.60 37.10 8.08
CA LEU A 10 2.59 37.98 7.44
C LEU A 10 2.53 39.39 8.03
N THR A 11 3.66 40.08 7.97
CA THR A 11 3.74 41.51 8.20
C THR A 11 3.13 42.30 7.03
N LEU A 12 3.03 43.62 7.14
CA LEU A 12 2.60 44.49 6.03
C LEU A 12 3.57 44.44 4.82
N ASP A 13 4.82 44.10 5.06
CA ASP A 13 5.86 43.91 4.02
C ASP A 13 5.90 42.46 3.49
N GLU A 14 4.83 41.68 3.73
CA GLU A 14 4.68 40.29 3.29
C GLU A 14 5.77 39.32 3.82
N ARG A 15 6.38 39.63 4.97
CA ARG A 15 7.33 38.76 5.66
C ARG A 15 6.64 37.91 6.73
N ILE A 16 7.07 36.69 6.92
CA ILE A 16 6.51 35.77 7.92
C ILE A 16 6.78 36.32 9.32
N SER A 17 5.71 36.60 10.07
CA SER A 17 5.74 37.02 11.47
C SER A 17 5.36 35.92 12.47
N MET A 18 4.66 34.88 11.99
CA MET A 18 4.29 33.72 12.80
C MET A 18 3.96 32.53 11.87
N ALA A 19 4.35 31.33 12.29
CA ALA A 19 3.87 30.08 11.70
C ALA A 19 3.63 29.05 12.81
N ASN A 20 2.50 28.37 12.75
CA ASN A 20 2.24 27.29 13.70
C ASN A 20 2.93 25.99 13.27
N LYS A 21 3.00 25.01 14.19
CA LYS A 21 3.67 23.72 13.95
C LYS A 21 3.16 23.01 12.70
N ALA A 22 1.84 23.02 12.46
CA ALA A 22 1.27 22.37 11.26
C ALA A 22 1.74 23.05 9.96
N ALA A 23 1.89 24.38 9.95
CA ALA A 23 2.42 25.08 8.78
C ALA A 23 3.88 24.69 8.49
N LEU A 24 4.72 24.57 9.54
CA LEU A 24 6.10 24.10 9.41
C LEU A 24 6.19 22.69 8.81
N GLU A 25 5.37 21.78 9.34
CA GLU A 25 5.27 20.40 8.82
C GLU A 25 4.82 20.36 7.35
N PHE A 26 3.87 21.21 6.94
CA PHE A 26 3.42 21.28 5.54
C PHE A 26 4.44 21.88 4.59
N LEU A 27 5.23 22.84 5.07
CA LEU A 27 6.31 23.48 4.32
C LEU A 27 7.60 22.65 4.28
N ASP A 28 7.67 21.53 5.01
CA ASP A 28 8.88 20.73 5.23
C ASP A 28 10.03 21.53 5.89
N GLU A 29 9.70 22.50 6.75
CA GLU A 29 10.67 23.35 7.45
C GLU A 29 10.86 22.88 8.92
N GLY A 30 12.07 23.04 9.45
CA GLY A 30 12.45 22.50 10.75
C GLY A 30 11.87 23.25 11.94
N THR A 31 12.08 24.55 11.99
CA THR A 31 11.66 25.42 13.11
C THR A 31 11.04 26.72 12.62
N GLU A 32 10.27 27.37 13.51
CA GLU A 32 9.71 28.70 13.21
C GLU A 32 10.83 29.75 12.98
N GLU A 33 11.94 29.62 13.71
CA GLU A 33 13.09 30.53 13.60
C GLU A 33 13.72 30.50 12.19
N ASP A 34 13.68 29.36 11.52
CA ASP A 34 14.25 29.17 10.19
C ASP A 34 13.49 29.94 9.11
N ILE A 35 12.22 30.24 9.31
CA ILE A 35 11.37 30.91 8.32
C ILE A 35 10.95 32.34 8.73
N MET A 36 11.16 32.72 9.98
CA MET A 36 10.83 34.07 10.46
C MET A 36 11.51 35.15 9.65
N ASN A 37 10.77 36.21 9.37
CA ASN A 37 11.25 37.40 8.64
C ASN A 37 11.60 37.14 7.15
N LYS A 38 11.39 35.91 6.63
CA LYS A 38 11.50 35.58 5.22
C LYS A 38 10.19 35.85 4.48
N THR A 39 10.27 36.09 3.19
CA THR A 39 9.11 36.08 2.28
C THR A 39 8.83 34.65 1.79
N MET A 40 7.66 34.39 1.19
CA MET A 40 7.35 33.08 0.62
C MET A 40 8.31 32.68 -0.51
N ASP A 41 8.85 33.66 -1.27
CA ASP A 41 9.85 33.42 -2.33
C ASP A 41 11.23 33.01 -1.79
N GLU A 42 11.53 33.35 -0.55
CA GLU A 42 12.80 33.00 0.11
C GLU A 42 12.77 31.59 0.72
N LEU A 43 11.61 30.92 0.72
CA LEU A 43 11.47 29.54 1.17
C LEU A 43 11.70 28.56 0.01
N SER A 44 12.43 27.50 0.31
CA SER A 44 12.69 26.43 -0.66
C SER A 44 11.66 25.31 -0.51
N GLY A 45 10.59 25.34 -1.31
CA GLY A 45 9.60 24.25 -1.28
C GLY A 45 8.48 24.44 -2.28
N SER A 46 8.03 23.33 -2.87
CA SER A 46 6.96 23.36 -3.89
C SER A 46 5.65 23.94 -3.35
N LEU A 47 5.36 23.78 -2.05
CA LEU A 47 4.18 24.39 -1.44
C LEU A 47 4.34 25.88 -1.27
N ALA A 48 5.51 26.38 -0.87
CA ALA A 48 5.78 27.79 -0.71
C ALA A 48 5.66 28.55 -2.04
N GLU A 49 6.19 27.98 -3.14
CA GLU A 49 6.04 28.54 -4.48
C GLU A 49 4.57 28.68 -4.90
N GLU A 50 3.76 27.66 -4.64
CA GLU A 50 2.32 27.68 -4.97
C GLU A 50 1.56 28.66 -4.06
N LEU A 51 1.87 28.73 -2.75
CA LEU A 51 1.27 29.70 -1.83
C LEU A 51 1.51 31.15 -2.28
N ASN A 52 2.72 31.44 -2.76
CA ASN A 52 3.06 32.78 -3.25
C ASN A 52 2.23 33.22 -4.46
N ARG A 53 1.77 32.28 -5.28
CA ARG A 53 0.93 32.53 -6.47
C ARG A 53 -0.54 32.81 -6.13
N ILE A 54 -0.98 32.57 -4.87
CA ILE A 54 -2.38 32.73 -4.50
C ILE A 54 -2.75 34.21 -4.47
N PRO A 55 -3.76 34.67 -5.22
CA PRO A 55 -4.28 36.03 -5.13
C PRO A 55 -4.84 36.33 -3.73
N LYS A 56 -4.82 37.61 -3.33
CA LYS A 56 -5.41 38.05 -2.05
C LYS A 56 -6.91 37.70 -2.03
N ASP A 57 -7.40 37.35 -0.86
CA ASP A 57 -8.81 37.01 -0.58
C ASP A 57 -9.36 35.85 -1.43
N THR A 58 -8.49 34.88 -1.77
CA THR A 58 -8.89 33.70 -2.53
C THR A 58 -8.52 32.39 -1.81
N THR A 59 -9.26 31.34 -2.16
CA THR A 59 -9.00 29.96 -1.73
C THR A 59 -8.80 29.08 -2.94
N VAL A 60 -7.73 28.31 -2.94
CA VAL A 60 -7.37 27.37 -4.03
C VAL A 60 -7.07 25.99 -3.46
N THR A 61 -7.23 24.96 -4.28
CA THR A 61 -6.74 23.62 -3.94
C THR A 61 -5.43 23.37 -4.69
N ILE A 62 -4.38 23.05 -3.96
CA ILE A 62 -3.03 22.77 -4.47
C ILE A 62 -2.79 21.27 -4.38
N ARG A 63 -2.43 20.63 -5.48
CA ARG A 63 -2.02 19.23 -5.53
C ARG A 63 -0.54 19.17 -5.88
N LEU A 64 0.31 18.87 -4.90
CA LEU A 64 1.75 18.70 -5.11
C LEU A 64 2.08 17.28 -5.57
N SER A 65 1.33 16.29 -5.07
CA SER A 65 1.42 14.88 -5.44
C SER A 65 0.11 14.18 -5.09
N ASP A 66 -0.01 12.88 -5.41
CA ASP A 66 -1.19 12.07 -5.02
C ASP A 66 -1.35 11.93 -3.51
N SER A 67 -0.27 12.13 -2.74
CA SER A 67 -0.26 12.07 -1.28
C SER A 67 -0.16 13.44 -0.58
N ARG A 68 -0.18 14.55 -1.32
CA ARG A 68 -0.04 15.90 -0.75
C ARG A 68 -0.99 16.87 -1.44
N ILE A 69 -2.19 16.98 -0.88
CA ILE A 69 -3.28 17.84 -1.39
C ILE A 69 -3.69 18.80 -0.28
N TYR A 70 -3.67 20.08 -0.58
CA TYR A 70 -3.95 21.13 0.38
C TYR A 70 -5.03 22.07 -0.15
N ARG A 71 -5.93 22.53 0.75
CA ARG A 71 -6.75 23.72 0.54
C ARG A 71 -6.03 24.89 1.17
N CYS A 72 -5.63 25.87 0.35
CA CYS A 72 -4.89 27.04 0.78
C CYS A 72 -5.70 28.29 0.56
N SER A 73 -5.82 29.11 1.60
CA SER A 73 -6.49 30.41 1.53
C SER A 73 -5.50 31.51 1.89
N ARG A 74 -5.46 32.56 1.07
CA ARG A 74 -4.75 33.81 1.39
C ARG A 74 -5.78 34.86 1.77
N LEU A 75 -5.85 35.20 3.05
CA LEU A 75 -6.85 36.09 3.64
C LEU A 75 -6.17 37.24 4.36
N SER A 76 -6.93 38.21 4.87
CA SER A 76 -6.44 39.27 5.72
C SER A 76 -7.37 39.50 6.89
N PHE A 77 -6.81 39.86 8.05
CA PHE A 77 -7.56 40.34 9.19
C PHE A 77 -7.13 41.78 9.55
N ILE A 78 -8.01 42.55 10.16
CA ILE A 78 -7.74 43.93 10.56
C ILE A 78 -7.31 43.93 12.02
N ASP A 79 -6.10 44.42 12.28
CA ASP A 79 -5.62 44.75 13.64
C ASP A 79 -5.20 46.20 13.67
N ARG A 80 -5.73 46.96 14.63
CA ARG A 80 -5.46 48.41 14.83
C ARG A 80 -5.58 49.25 13.56
N GLY A 81 -6.50 48.89 12.66
CA GLY A 81 -6.75 49.60 11.42
C GLY A 81 -5.87 49.19 10.23
N PHE A 82 -4.98 48.24 10.41
CA PHE A 82 -4.11 47.70 9.33
C PHE A 82 -4.55 46.28 8.96
N ALA A 83 -4.54 46.00 7.67
CA ALA A 83 -4.84 44.67 7.15
C ALA A 83 -3.58 43.78 7.17
N HIS A 84 -3.59 42.74 8.01
CA HIS A 84 -2.51 41.77 8.10
C HIS A 84 -2.85 40.54 7.25
N PRO A 85 -2.07 40.23 6.21
CA PRO A 85 -2.30 39.05 5.41
C PRO A 85 -1.86 37.79 6.13
N PHE A 86 -2.57 36.69 5.89
CA PHE A 86 -2.21 35.38 6.42
C PHE A 86 -2.61 34.26 5.45
N TYR A 87 -1.91 33.13 5.56
CA TYR A 87 -2.27 31.90 4.89
C TYR A 87 -2.91 30.92 5.86
N LEU A 88 -3.97 30.28 5.39
CA LEU A 88 -4.59 29.16 6.04
C LEU A 88 -4.40 27.93 5.15
N ILE A 89 -3.80 26.87 5.67
CA ILE A 89 -3.45 25.67 4.94
C ILE A 89 -4.15 24.48 5.61
N GLU A 90 -5.03 23.83 4.90
CA GLU A 90 -5.74 22.63 5.35
C GLU A 90 -5.31 21.44 4.51
N SER A 91 -4.84 20.35 5.12
CA SER A 91 -4.55 19.13 4.40
C SER A 91 -5.85 18.42 4.05
N LEU A 92 -6.08 18.21 2.75
CA LEU A 92 -7.20 17.43 2.21
C LEU A 92 -6.78 16.01 1.79
N THR A 93 -5.52 15.67 1.99
CA THR A 93 -4.93 14.42 1.49
C THR A 93 -5.73 13.21 1.95
N SER A 94 -6.06 13.12 3.24
CA SER A 94 -6.81 11.96 3.77
C SER A 94 -8.25 11.89 3.27
N GLU A 95 -8.92 13.01 3.13
CA GLU A 95 -10.31 13.11 2.66
C GLU A 95 -10.43 12.76 1.18
N VAL A 96 -9.52 13.31 0.35
CA VAL A 96 -9.49 13.03 -1.09
C VAL A 96 -9.13 11.56 -1.33
N MET A 97 -8.09 11.06 -0.68
CA MET A 97 -7.72 9.64 -0.79
C MET A 97 -8.85 8.70 -0.34
N LYS A 98 -9.54 9.02 0.76
CA LYS A 98 -10.71 8.24 1.21
C LYS A 98 -11.86 8.29 0.20
N ALA A 99 -12.13 9.46 -0.38
CA ALA A 99 -13.19 9.62 -1.38
C ALA A 99 -12.85 8.88 -2.69
N GLU A 100 -11.63 9.04 -3.20
CA GLU A 100 -11.14 8.32 -4.36
C GLU A 100 -11.17 6.79 -4.12
N LYS A 101 -10.64 6.33 -2.99
CA LYS A 101 -10.69 4.91 -2.60
C LYS A 101 -12.13 4.38 -2.60
N LYS A 102 -13.07 5.10 -1.99
CA LYS A 102 -14.47 4.69 -1.91
C LYS A 102 -15.13 4.64 -3.30
N ALA A 103 -14.77 5.56 -4.19
CA ALA A 103 -15.23 5.54 -5.59
C ALA A 103 -14.65 4.32 -6.34
N TYR A 104 -13.34 4.07 -6.21
CA TYR A 104 -12.69 2.88 -6.77
C TYR A 104 -13.29 1.58 -6.23
N GLU A 105 -13.54 1.49 -4.92
CA GLU A 105 -14.18 0.34 -4.30
C GLU A 105 -15.52 -0.01 -4.93
N LYS A 106 -16.34 1.02 -5.18
CA LYS A 106 -17.66 0.85 -5.80
C LYS A 106 -17.56 0.36 -7.24
N VAL A 107 -16.66 0.96 -8.03
CA VAL A 107 -16.45 0.60 -9.45
C VAL A 107 -15.89 -0.82 -9.55
N ILE A 108 -14.89 -1.16 -8.76
CA ILE A 108 -14.26 -2.48 -8.75
C ILE A 108 -15.25 -3.57 -8.35
N ARG A 109 -16.09 -3.30 -7.35
CA ARG A 109 -17.14 -4.25 -6.93
C ARG A 109 -18.16 -4.50 -8.06
N MET A 110 -18.55 -3.44 -8.75
CA MET A 110 -19.48 -3.55 -9.88
C MET A 110 -18.84 -4.33 -11.04
N ILE A 111 -17.59 -4.04 -11.39
CA ILE A 111 -16.84 -4.78 -12.41
C ILE A 111 -16.66 -6.25 -12.01
N ALA A 112 -16.27 -6.52 -10.77
CA ALA A 112 -16.11 -7.88 -10.29
C ALA A 112 -17.42 -8.69 -10.40
N HIS A 113 -18.53 -8.09 -10.02
CA HIS A 113 -19.85 -8.74 -10.13
C HIS A 113 -20.23 -9.02 -11.59
N GLU A 114 -20.02 -8.06 -12.50
CA GLU A 114 -20.36 -8.19 -13.92
C GLU A 114 -19.45 -9.20 -14.64
N VAL A 115 -18.15 -9.18 -14.35
CA VAL A 115 -17.21 -10.16 -14.91
C VAL A 115 -17.51 -11.56 -14.41
N ASN A 116 -17.79 -11.74 -13.10
CA ASN A 116 -18.13 -13.05 -12.57
C ASN A 116 -19.42 -13.60 -13.14
N ASN A 117 -20.44 -12.76 -13.38
CA ASN A 117 -21.68 -13.15 -14.03
C ASN A 117 -21.44 -13.58 -15.50
N SER A 118 -20.62 -12.81 -16.23
CA SER A 118 -20.28 -13.13 -17.62
C SER A 118 -19.49 -14.43 -17.73
N VAL A 119 -18.51 -14.62 -16.84
CA VAL A 119 -17.70 -15.84 -16.76
C VAL A 119 -18.58 -17.04 -16.42
N ALA A 120 -19.50 -16.92 -15.45
CA ALA A 120 -20.42 -18.01 -15.11
C ALA A 120 -21.30 -18.41 -16.30
N GLY A 121 -21.79 -17.44 -17.09
CA GLY A 121 -22.53 -17.70 -18.31
C GLY A 121 -21.72 -18.43 -19.38
N ILE A 122 -20.49 -17.99 -19.62
CA ILE A 122 -19.57 -18.63 -20.57
C ILE A 122 -19.27 -20.07 -20.14
N THR A 123 -18.93 -20.28 -18.88
CA THR A 123 -18.60 -21.59 -18.32
C THR A 123 -19.79 -22.56 -18.45
N SER A 124 -21.00 -22.12 -18.06
CA SER A 124 -22.21 -22.91 -18.19
C SER A 124 -22.53 -23.30 -19.63
N THR A 125 -22.26 -22.39 -20.60
CA THR A 125 -22.44 -22.68 -22.01
C THR A 125 -21.43 -23.71 -22.51
N LEU A 126 -20.16 -23.58 -22.11
CA LEU A 126 -19.11 -24.54 -22.46
C LEU A 126 -19.37 -25.93 -21.87
N ASP A 127 -19.83 -26.01 -20.60
CA ASP A 127 -20.20 -27.27 -19.96
C ASP A 127 -21.38 -27.95 -20.71
N THR A 128 -22.39 -27.18 -21.16
CA THR A 128 -23.51 -27.70 -21.94
C THR A 128 -23.06 -28.26 -23.29
N ILE A 129 -22.10 -27.60 -23.96
CA ILE A 129 -21.54 -28.09 -25.23
C ILE A 129 -20.68 -29.33 -24.97
N ASP A 130 -19.86 -29.37 -23.89
CA ASP A 130 -19.07 -30.57 -23.57
C ASP A 130 -19.98 -31.79 -23.34
N ASP A 131 -21.07 -31.61 -22.59
CA ASP A 131 -22.07 -32.67 -22.37
C ASP A 131 -22.70 -33.15 -23.68
N ALA A 132 -23.01 -32.25 -24.60
CA ALA A 132 -23.56 -32.62 -25.91
C ALA A 132 -22.56 -33.37 -26.77
N LEU A 133 -21.27 -33.02 -26.69
CA LEU A 133 -20.20 -33.66 -27.44
C LEU A 133 -19.80 -35.03 -26.89
N GLN A 134 -20.16 -35.37 -25.65
CA GLN A 134 -19.87 -36.70 -25.07
C GLN A 134 -20.48 -37.86 -25.86
N THR A 135 -21.56 -37.62 -26.60
CA THR A 135 -22.30 -38.61 -27.37
C THR A 135 -21.87 -38.67 -28.84
N ILE A 136 -20.91 -37.89 -29.27
CA ILE A 136 -20.43 -37.76 -30.64
C ILE A 136 -19.01 -38.33 -30.75
N ASP A 137 -18.77 -39.25 -31.68
CA ASP A 137 -17.43 -39.78 -31.92
C ASP A 137 -16.50 -38.72 -32.48
N ASP A 138 -15.20 -38.82 -32.18
CA ASP A 138 -14.12 -37.97 -32.73
C ASP A 138 -14.18 -36.49 -32.29
N THR A 139 -14.61 -36.23 -31.04
CA THR A 139 -14.72 -34.87 -30.50
C THR A 139 -13.69 -34.60 -29.38
N GLU A 140 -12.73 -35.46 -29.16
CA GLU A 140 -11.80 -35.44 -28.05
C GLU A 140 -10.94 -34.15 -28.02
N ASP A 141 -10.42 -33.73 -29.18
CA ASP A 141 -9.65 -32.49 -29.33
C ASP A 141 -10.48 -31.24 -29.02
N ILE A 142 -11.76 -31.22 -29.41
CA ILE A 142 -12.66 -30.10 -29.16
C ILE A 142 -12.93 -29.98 -27.65
N ARG A 143 -13.17 -31.11 -27.00
CA ARG A 143 -13.42 -31.19 -25.56
C ARG A 143 -12.18 -30.75 -24.74
N GLU A 144 -10.96 -31.09 -25.21
CA GLU A 144 -9.74 -30.62 -24.55
C GLU A 144 -9.58 -29.08 -24.64
N VAL A 145 -9.84 -28.51 -25.81
CA VAL A 145 -9.86 -27.04 -25.99
C VAL A 145 -10.90 -26.38 -25.08
N MET A 146 -12.09 -26.97 -24.96
CA MET A 146 -13.15 -26.46 -24.10
C MET A 146 -12.74 -26.47 -22.61
N LYS A 147 -12.10 -27.55 -22.14
CA LYS A 147 -11.55 -27.61 -20.77
C LYS A 147 -10.57 -26.48 -20.51
N VAL A 148 -9.68 -26.18 -21.45
CA VAL A 148 -8.75 -25.06 -21.36
C VAL A 148 -9.51 -23.72 -21.24
N CYS A 149 -10.59 -23.52 -22.00
CA CYS A 149 -11.43 -22.34 -21.91
C CYS A 149 -12.12 -22.20 -20.55
N VAL A 150 -12.65 -23.30 -20.02
CA VAL A 150 -13.27 -23.35 -18.68
C VAL A 150 -12.25 -23.00 -17.58
N GLU A 151 -11.05 -23.59 -17.62
CA GLU A 151 -9.98 -23.29 -16.67
C GLU A 151 -9.55 -21.83 -16.73
N ARG A 152 -9.44 -21.24 -17.92
CA ARG A 152 -9.15 -19.82 -18.11
C ARG A 152 -10.23 -18.93 -17.55
N SER A 153 -11.48 -19.29 -17.75
CA SER A 153 -12.65 -18.59 -17.21
C SER A 153 -12.63 -18.57 -15.67
N TYR A 154 -12.40 -19.71 -15.03
CA TYR A 154 -12.25 -19.79 -13.58
C TYR A 154 -11.04 -19.00 -13.06
N SER A 155 -9.94 -18.99 -13.81
CA SER A 155 -8.75 -18.19 -13.46
C SER A 155 -9.04 -16.70 -13.47
N MET A 156 -9.81 -16.24 -14.47
CA MET A 156 -10.27 -14.84 -14.56
C MET A 156 -11.23 -14.47 -13.42
N SER A 157 -12.18 -15.33 -13.11
CA SER A 157 -13.11 -15.13 -11.99
C SER A 157 -12.36 -14.99 -10.65
N ARG A 158 -11.41 -15.90 -10.37
CA ARG A 158 -10.56 -15.82 -9.16
C ARG A 158 -9.72 -14.56 -9.13
N PHE A 159 -9.16 -14.14 -10.28
CA PHE A 159 -8.39 -12.89 -10.35
C PHE A 159 -9.23 -11.67 -9.95
N ILE A 160 -10.41 -11.54 -10.52
CA ILE A 160 -11.31 -10.40 -10.23
C ILE A 160 -11.81 -10.44 -8.79
N THR A 161 -12.14 -11.61 -8.27
CA THR A 161 -12.58 -11.77 -6.87
C THR A 161 -11.45 -11.38 -5.90
N ASN A 162 -10.25 -11.91 -6.09
CA ASN A 162 -9.09 -11.56 -5.26
C ASN A 162 -8.79 -10.06 -5.30
N PHE A 163 -8.96 -9.42 -6.45
CA PHE A 163 -8.77 -7.98 -6.57
C PHE A 163 -9.85 -7.18 -5.81
N ALA A 164 -11.11 -7.59 -5.93
CA ALA A 164 -12.20 -6.97 -5.18
C ALA A 164 -12.03 -7.10 -3.65
N ASP A 165 -11.45 -8.22 -3.20
CA ASP A 165 -11.19 -8.47 -1.77
C ASP A 165 -10.05 -7.59 -1.23
N VAL A 166 -8.99 -7.35 -2.01
CA VAL A 166 -7.92 -6.39 -1.62
C VAL A 166 -8.48 -4.98 -1.43
N VAL A 167 -9.43 -4.58 -2.26
CA VAL A 167 -10.07 -3.26 -2.15
C VAL A 167 -11.00 -3.17 -0.93
N LYS A 168 -11.49 -4.31 -0.43
CA LYS A 168 -12.40 -4.41 0.72
C LYS A 168 -11.73 -4.69 2.07
N ILE A 169 -10.40 -4.65 2.19
CA ILE A 169 -9.74 -4.94 3.46
C ILE A 169 -10.42 -4.15 4.58
N PRO A 170 -11.01 -4.81 5.59
CA PRO A 170 -11.72 -4.15 6.68
C PRO A 170 -10.77 -3.31 7.55
N GLU A 171 -11.33 -2.48 8.41
CA GLU A 171 -10.54 -1.85 9.47
C GLU A 171 -10.05 -2.94 10.43
N PRO A 172 -8.74 -2.96 10.77
CA PRO A 172 -8.15 -4.00 11.61
C PRO A 172 -8.77 -4.05 13.00
N GLN A 173 -9.16 -5.23 13.45
CA GLN A 173 -9.54 -5.48 14.84
C GLN A 173 -8.29 -5.87 15.63
N LYS A 174 -7.58 -4.85 16.12
CA LYS A 174 -6.28 -5.04 16.77
C LYS A 174 -6.42 -5.61 18.17
N GLU A 175 -5.59 -6.60 18.47
CA GLU A 175 -5.41 -7.19 19.79
C GLU A 175 -3.91 -7.27 20.11
N GLU A 176 -3.57 -7.32 21.40
CA GLU A 176 -2.18 -7.50 21.83
C GLU A 176 -1.79 -8.98 21.74
N VAL A 177 -0.80 -9.27 20.90
CA VAL A 177 -0.35 -10.63 20.65
C VAL A 177 1.17 -10.72 20.71
N HIS A 178 1.68 -11.86 21.10
CA HIS A 178 3.10 -12.17 21.05
C HIS A 178 3.55 -12.44 19.62
N LEU A 179 4.50 -11.66 19.12
CA LEU A 179 4.96 -11.71 17.73
C LEU A 179 5.55 -13.06 17.35
N ASN A 180 6.42 -13.62 18.22
CA ASN A 180 7.10 -14.89 17.94
C ASN A 180 6.10 -16.05 17.80
N ASP A 181 5.00 -16.04 18.56
CA ASP A 181 3.98 -17.09 18.50
C ASP A 181 3.29 -17.08 17.13
N ARG A 182 2.97 -15.90 16.59
CA ARG A 182 2.35 -15.76 15.26
C ARG A 182 3.31 -16.19 14.14
N VAL A 183 4.57 -15.77 14.24
CA VAL A 183 5.61 -16.16 13.27
C VAL A 183 5.82 -17.68 13.28
N THR A 184 5.85 -18.29 14.46
CA THR A 184 6.03 -19.75 14.61
C THR A 184 4.83 -20.52 14.02
N ALA A 185 3.59 -20.07 14.29
CA ALA A 185 2.41 -20.68 13.71
C ALA A 185 2.41 -20.59 12.17
N CYS A 186 2.81 -19.43 11.63
CA CYS A 186 2.93 -19.24 10.19
C CYS A 186 4.00 -20.14 9.56
N LYS A 187 5.17 -20.35 10.23
CA LYS A 187 6.18 -21.29 9.77
C LYS A 187 5.61 -22.67 9.60
N ILE A 188 4.94 -23.20 10.63
CA ILE A 188 4.34 -24.55 10.59
C ILE A 188 3.40 -24.71 9.39
N PHE A 189 2.58 -23.68 9.12
CA PHE A 189 1.66 -23.68 7.99
C PHE A 189 2.38 -23.68 6.63
N MET A 190 3.49 -22.95 6.51
CA MET A 190 4.23 -22.79 5.26
C MET A 190 5.30 -23.86 5.02
N GLU A 191 5.62 -24.68 6.03
CA GLU A 191 6.73 -25.63 6.00
C GLU A 191 6.60 -26.63 4.84
N ASN A 192 5.42 -27.22 4.64
CA ASN A 192 5.17 -28.15 3.53
C ASN A 192 5.38 -27.50 2.15
N LEU A 193 4.97 -26.22 1.99
CA LEU A 193 5.16 -25.49 0.74
C LEU A 193 6.65 -25.28 0.44
N CYS A 194 7.44 -24.97 1.46
CA CYS A 194 8.88 -24.78 1.34
C CYS A 194 9.59 -26.11 1.05
N GLN A 195 9.26 -27.17 1.80
CA GLN A 195 9.87 -28.51 1.62
C GLN A 195 9.65 -29.09 0.24
N ASN A 196 8.46 -28.93 -0.34
CA ASN A 196 8.13 -29.39 -1.70
C ASN A 196 8.99 -28.72 -2.80
N ARG A 197 9.74 -27.65 -2.45
CA ARG A 197 10.64 -26.90 -3.34
C ARG A 197 12.10 -26.93 -2.91
N ASP A 198 12.46 -27.80 -1.95
CA ASP A 198 13.79 -27.86 -1.33
C ASP A 198 14.23 -26.49 -0.78
N ILE A 199 13.30 -25.74 -0.19
CA ILE A 199 13.57 -24.44 0.45
C ILE A 199 13.61 -24.62 1.96
N ASP A 200 14.73 -24.19 2.55
CA ASP A 200 14.98 -24.26 3.99
C ASP A 200 14.42 -23.00 4.67
N LEU A 201 13.48 -23.18 5.60
CA LEU A 201 12.80 -22.11 6.31
C LEU A 201 13.29 -21.98 7.77
N HIS A 202 14.18 -21.01 8.00
CA HIS A 202 14.81 -20.74 9.29
C HIS A 202 14.10 -19.67 10.11
N LEU A 203 13.95 -19.91 11.44
CA LEU A 203 13.52 -18.90 12.40
C LEU A 203 14.71 -18.43 13.25
N GLU A 204 14.85 -17.13 13.39
CA GLU A 204 15.78 -16.46 14.29
C GLU A 204 14.98 -15.48 15.17
N LEU A 205 14.35 -16.00 16.23
CA LEU A 205 13.44 -15.25 17.09
C LEU A 205 14.20 -14.60 18.27
N CYS A 206 13.84 -13.34 18.58
CA CYS A 206 14.38 -12.69 19.77
C CYS A 206 13.81 -13.33 21.06
N GLU A 207 14.61 -13.32 22.13
CA GLU A 207 14.26 -13.97 23.40
C GLU A 207 13.06 -13.31 24.11
N GLU A 208 12.90 -11.99 23.96
CA GLU A 208 11.89 -11.19 24.67
C GLU A 208 10.45 -11.48 24.25
N ASN A 209 10.23 -12.13 23.09
CA ASN A 209 8.90 -12.37 22.49
C ASN A 209 7.98 -11.14 22.58
N PRO A 210 8.28 -10.06 21.82
CA PRO A 210 7.61 -8.78 22.00
C PRO A 210 6.11 -8.84 21.69
N VAL A 211 5.35 -8.02 22.41
CA VAL A 211 3.91 -7.86 22.21
C VAL A 211 3.68 -6.76 21.16
N VAL A 212 2.78 -7.06 20.20
CA VAL A 212 2.41 -6.15 19.13
C VAL A 212 0.89 -6.08 19.01
N SER A 213 0.36 -4.88 18.77
CA SER A 213 -1.08 -4.64 18.60
C SER A 213 -1.49 -4.86 17.15
N MET A 214 -2.04 -6.02 16.78
CA MET A 214 -2.39 -6.38 15.41
C MET A 214 -3.73 -7.12 15.28
N ASP A 215 -4.31 -7.07 14.09
CA ASP A 215 -5.35 -8.00 13.67
C ASP A 215 -4.68 -9.30 13.22
N THR A 216 -4.82 -10.34 14.03
CA THR A 216 -4.14 -11.61 13.83
C THR A 216 -4.44 -12.23 12.47
N SER A 217 -5.70 -12.21 12.05
CA SER A 217 -6.15 -12.82 10.79
C SER A 217 -5.56 -12.11 9.56
N LEU A 218 -5.61 -10.78 9.55
CA LEU A 218 -5.02 -9.98 8.46
C LEU A 218 -3.51 -10.10 8.43
N PHE A 219 -2.86 -10.13 9.59
CA PHE A 219 -1.41 -10.22 9.67
C PHE A 219 -0.88 -11.60 9.27
N GLU A 220 -1.57 -12.68 9.61
CA GLU A 220 -1.25 -14.03 9.13
C GLU A 220 -1.30 -14.10 7.59
N GLN A 221 -2.31 -13.49 6.96
CA GLN A 221 -2.37 -13.41 5.50
C GLN A 221 -1.20 -12.59 4.90
N VAL A 222 -0.75 -11.54 5.59
CA VAL A 222 0.46 -10.78 5.21
C VAL A 222 1.68 -11.69 5.23
N LEU A 223 1.91 -12.44 6.31
CA LEU A 223 3.03 -13.35 6.44
C LEU A 223 3.02 -14.42 5.35
N ILE A 224 1.88 -15.06 5.13
CA ILE A 224 1.69 -16.08 4.08
C ILE A 224 2.03 -15.50 2.70
N ASN A 225 1.55 -14.30 2.37
CA ASN A 225 1.84 -13.66 1.09
C ASN A 225 3.33 -13.32 0.93
N ILE A 226 4.00 -12.86 1.99
CA ILE A 226 5.44 -12.56 1.94
C ILE A 226 6.23 -13.85 1.73
N ILE A 227 5.97 -14.89 2.53
CA ILE A 227 6.70 -16.18 2.41
C ILE A 227 6.43 -16.83 1.05
N LYS A 228 5.19 -16.79 0.56
CA LYS A 228 4.85 -17.28 -0.78
C LYS A 228 5.60 -16.52 -1.87
N ASN A 229 5.72 -15.20 -1.76
CA ASN A 229 6.52 -14.42 -2.71
C ASN A 229 8.00 -14.80 -2.66
N ALA A 230 8.55 -15.05 -1.48
CA ALA A 230 9.92 -15.52 -1.27
C ALA A 230 10.14 -16.91 -1.91
N THR A 231 9.24 -17.88 -1.66
CA THR A 231 9.33 -19.22 -2.27
C THR A 231 9.26 -19.17 -3.80
N GLU A 232 8.42 -18.31 -4.35
CA GLU A 232 8.31 -18.12 -5.82
C GLU A 232 9.51 -17.36 -6.40
N SER A 233 10.21 -16.53 -5.61
CA SER A 233 11.45 -15.85 -6.02
C SER A 233 12.63 -16.79 -6.08
N ILE A 234 12.71 -17.74 -5.15
CA ILE A 234 13.76 -18.77 -5.07
C ILE A 234 13.59 -19.81 -6.17
N ASP A 235 12.33 -20.18 -6.45
CA ASP A 235 11.92 -21.31 -7.30
C ASP A 235 12.21 -22.65 -6.61
N THR A 236 13.46 -23.10 -6.57
CA THR A 236 13.91 -24.33 -5.89
C THR A 236 15.29 -24.14 -5.26
N ASN A 237 15.57 -24.91 -4.23
CA ASN A 237 16.89 -25.01 -3.58
C ASN A 237 17.43 -23.67 -3.08
N GLY A 238 16.86 -23.15 -1.97
CA GLY A 238 17.30 -21.91 -1.34
C GLY A 238 16.87 -21.79 0.11
N LYS A 239 16.97 -20.57 0.65
CA LYS A 239 16.70 -20.31 2.06
C LYS A 239 15.79 -19.13 2.26
N ILE A 240 14.91 -19.25 3.25
CA ILE A 240 14.10 -18.15 3.78
C ILE A 240 14.45 -18.00 5.25
N PHE A 241 14.72 -16.77 5.67
CA PHE A 241 15.02 -16.42 7.06
C PHE A 241 13.88 -15.55 7.60
N ILE A 242 13.36 -15.88 8.78
CA ILE A 242 12.40 -15.05 9.48
C ILE A 242 13.02 -14.65 10.80
N ARG A 243 13.23 -13.33 10.99
CA ARG A 243 13.88 -12.75 12.17
C ARG A 243 12.95 -11.81 12.89
N THR A 244 12.93 -11.90 14.21
CA THR A 244 12.25 -10.90 15.05
C THR A 244 13.27 -10.15 15.89
N SER A 245 13.00 -8.87 16.18
CA SER A 245 13.81 -8.02 17.06
C SER A 245 12.91 -7.21 17.96
N ALA A 246 13.29 -7.02 19.21
CA ALA A 246 12.59 -6.19 20.17
C ALA A 246 13.09 -4.74 20.17
N SER A 247 14.36 -4.51 19.78
CA SER A 247 14.96 -3.17 19.74
C SER A 247 15.88 -3.01 18.50
N PRO A 248 15.41 -2.36 17.42
CA PRO A 248 14.05 -1.87 17.21
C PRO A 248 13.04 -3.00 17.07
N LEU A 249 11.77 -2.72 17.42
CA LEU A 249 10.68 -3.69 17.25
C LEU A 249 10.41 -3.91 15.76
N MET A 250 10.79 -5.09 15.26
CA MET A 250 10.83 -5.38 13.83
C MET A 250 10.68 -6.87 13.53
N LEU A 251 10.04 -7.15 12.41
CA LEU A 251 10.05 -8.46 11.75
C LEU A 251 10.75 -8.33 10.39
N GLU A 252 11.71 -9.21 10.11
CA GLU A 252 12.39 -9.32 8.83
C GLU A 252 12.17 -10.71 8.23
N ILE A 253 11.75 -10.75 6.97
CA ILE A 253 11.68 -11.99 6.17
C ILE A 253 12.62 -11.81 5.00
N GLY A 254 13.69 -12.64 4.95
CA GLY A 254 14.70 -12.59 3.90
C GLY A 254 14.69 -13.84 3.05
N ASP A 255 14.95 -13.71 1.75
CA ASP A 255 15.06 -14.82 0.79
C ASP A 255 16.33 -14.73 -0.06
N THR A 256 16.83 -15.91 -0.47
CA THR A 256 17.98 -16.06 -1.36
C THR A 256 17.60 -16.18 -2.84
N GLY A 257 16.44 -15.65 -3.20
CA GLY A 257 15.93 -15.70 -4.57
C GLY A 257 16.69 -14.81 -5.54
N LYS A 258 16.12 -14.64 -6.74
CA LYS A 258 16.74 -13.89 -7.85
C LYS A 258 16.91 -12.40 -7.63
N GLY A 259 16.40 -11.87 -6.51
CA GLY A 259 16.52 -10.46 -6.17
C GLY A 259 15.55 -9.55 -6.94
N ILE A 260 15.61 -8.25 -6.60
CA ILE A 260 14.78 -7.17 -7.13
C ILE A 260 15.72 -6.06 -7.64
N SER A 261 15.60 -5.69 -8.92
CA SER A 261 16.35 -4.55 -9.45
C SER A 261 15.78 -3.22 -8.95
N LYS A 262 16.60 -2.15 -8.94
CA LYS A 262 16.14 -0.81 -8.53
C LYS A 262 14.97 -0.29 -9.35
N GLU A 263 14.90 -0.64 -10.63
CA GLU A 263 13.81 -0.25 -11.53
C GLU A 263 12.50 -0.95 -11.16
N VAL A 264 12.58 -2.22 -10.74
CA VAL A 264 11.45 -3.02 -10.27
C VAL A 264 11.02 -2.55 -8.87
N GLU A 265 11.98 -2.26 -7.98
CA GLU A 265 11.72 -1.78 -6.62
C GLU A 265 10.75 -0.58 -6.60
N ALA A 266 10.95 0.38 -7.49
CA ALA A 266 10.09 1.57 -7.60
C ALA A 266 8.63 1.27 -8.00
N LYS A 267 8.37 0.08 -8.57
CA LYS A 267 7.05 -0.33 -9.10
C LYS A 267 6.37 -1.44 -8.32
N LEU A 268 7.02 -2.00 -7.31
CA LEU A 268 6.56 -3.20 -6.58
C LEU A 268 5.14 -3.11 -6.03
N PHE A 269 4.76 -1.93 -5.55
CA PHE A 269 3.46 -1.68 -4.95
C PHE A 269 2.46 -1.01 -5.89
N THR A 270 2.78 -0.95 -7.20
CA THR A 270 1.83 -0.47 -8.22
C THR A 270 0.82 -1.57 -8.53
N PRO A 271 -0.48 -1.25 -8.63
CA PRO A 271 -1.51 -2.21 -8.99
C PRO A 271 -1.20 -2.97 -10.28
N PHE A 272 -1.42 -4.29 -10.25
CA PHE A 272 -1.22 -5.21 -11.38
C PHE A 272 0.23 -5.36 -11.85
N PHE A 273 1.18 -4.72 -11.19
CA PHE A 273 2.58 -4.92 -11.51
C PHE A 273 3.07 -6.28 -11.01
N SER A 274 3.59 -7.09 -11.92
CA SER A 274 4.21 -8.38 -11.60
C SER A 274 5.34 -8.67 -12.60
N THR A 275 6.44 -9.19 -12.10
CA THR A 275 7.53 -9.71 -12.91
C THR A 275 7.37 -11.20 -13.24
N LYS A 276 6.30 -11.84 -12.72
CA LYS A 276 6.02 -13.27 -12.88
C LYS A 276 5.03 -13.48 -14.02
N PRO A 277 5.21 -14.51 -14.90
CA PRO A 277 4.31 -14.76 -16.03
C PRO A 277 2.83 -14.95 -15.63
N ASN A 278 2.58 -15.58 -14.48
CA ASN A 278 1.23 -15.83 -13.94
C ASN A 278 0.93 -14.99 -12.67
N GLY A 279 1.75 -13.97 -12.39
CA GLY A 279 1.60 -13.13 -11.21
C GLY A 279 0.48 -12.11 -11.40
N GLN A 280 -0.50 -12.11 -10.49
CA GLN A 280 -1.64 -11.19 -10.54
C GLN A 280 -1.29 -9.76 -10.11
N GLY A 281 -0.11 -9.53 -9.48
CA GLY A 281 0.30 -8.21 -8.98
C GLY A 281 -0.58 -7.66 -7.83
N ILE A 282 -1.30 -8.53 -7.12
CA ILE A 282 -2.27 -8.16 -6.08
C ILE A 282 -1.69 -8.37 -4.67
N GLY A 283 -0.83 -9.39 -4.49
CA GLY A 283 -0.34 -9.78 -3.16
C GLY A 283 0.43 -8.68 -2.42
N LEU A 284 1.29 -7.93 -3.12
CA LEU A 284 2.04 -6.82 -2.51
C LEU A 284 1.14 -5.63 -2.18
N ILE A 285 0.07 -5.41 -2.95
CA ILE A 285 -0.92 -4.36 -2.63
C ILE A 285 -1.69 -4.73 -1.36
N PHE A 286 -2.11 -6.00 -1.24
CA PHE A 286 -2.75 -6.49 -0.02
C PHE A 286 -1.85 -6.26 1.20
N ILE A 287 -0.57 -6.66 1.12
CA ILE A 287 0.40 -6.44 2.19
C ILE A 287 0.49 -4.96 2.56
N ARG A 288 0.66 -4.08 1.56
CA ARG A 288 0.74 -2.63 1.76
C ARG A 288 -0.50 -2.08 2.49
N GLU A 289 -1.69 -2.40 2.00
CA GLU A 289 -2.94 -1.89 2.57
C GLU A 289 -3.16 -2.35 4.01
N VAL A 290 -2.87 -3.62 4.30
CA VAL A 290 -2.99 -4.15 5.66
C VAL A 290 -1.99 -3.47 6.59
N LEU A 291 -0.71 -3.37 6.21
CA LEU A 291 0.33 -2.76 7.05
C LEU A 291 0.07 -1.26 7.28
N MET A 292 -0.35 -0.53 6.25
CA MET A 292 -0.72 0.90 6.38
C MET A 292 -1.91 1.10 7.32
N LYS A 293 -2.95 0.25 7.24
CA LYS A 293 -4.09 0.31 8.17
C LYS A 293 -3.71 -0.02 9.60
N HIS A 294 -2.67 -0.82 9.80
CA HIS A 294 -2.09 -1.07 11.12
C HIS A 294 -1.23 0.09 11.63
N GLY A 295 -0.83 1.03 10.77
CA GLY A 295 0.10 2.11 11.10
C GLY A 295 1.56 1.67 11.10
N TYR A 296 1.87 0.52 10.51
CA TYR A 296 3.23 -0.02 10.44
C TYR A 296 3.98 0.53 9.24
N THR A 297 5.30 0.65 9.38
CA THR A 297 6.19 0.98 8.26
C THR A 297 6.85 -0.29 7.73
N PHE A 298 7.16 -0.30 6.43
CA PHE A 298 7.74 -1.49 5.80
C PHE A 298 8.63 -1.14 4.61
N SER A 299 9.50 -2.07 4.26
CA SER A 299 10.36 -1.96 3.08
C SER A 299 10.61 -3.34 2.46
N LEU A 300 10.76 -3.38 1.13
CA LEU A 300 11.14 -4.57 0.37
C LEU A 300 12.23 -4.20 -0.62
N ARG A 301 13.42 -4.77 -0.46
CA ARG A 301 14.56 -4.52 -1.35
C ARG A 301 15.59 -5.65 -1.28
N THR A 302 16.42 -5.74 -2.33
CA THR A 302 17.60 -6.62 -2.32
C THR A 302 18.82 -5.84 -1.83
N TYR A 303 19.56 -6.44 -0.92
CA TYR A 303 20.78 -5.87 -0.32
C TYR A 303 22.03 -6.31 -1.07
N PRO A 304 23.20 -5.66 -0.84
CA PRO A 304 24.45 -6.01 -1.51
C PRO A 304 24.93 -7.44 -1.28
N ASP A 305 24.48 -8.11 -0.21
CA ASP A 305 24.73 -9.53 0.09
C ASP A 305 23.89 -10.50 -0.74
N GLY A 306 23.09 -9.98 -1.69
CA GLY A 306 22.23 -10.76 -2.58
C GLY A 306 20.92 -11.21 -1.95
N ILE A 307 20.65 -10.90 -0.68
CA ILE A 307 19.43 -11.30 0.02
C ILE A 307 18.35 -10.23 -0.16
N THR A 308 17.17 -10.65 -0.59
CA THR A 308 15.98 -9.79 -0.61
C THR A 308 15.33 -9.83 0.76
N ARG A 309 15.06 -8.65 1.35
CA ARG A 309 14.47 -8.55 2.69
C ARG A 309 13.18 -7.74 2.65
N PHE A 310 12.13 -8.32 3.19
CA PHE A 310 10.92 -7.62 3.58
C PHE A 310 11.00 -7.30 5.08
N ARG A 311 11.01 -6.02 5.43
CA ARG A 311 11.05 -5.55 6.83
C ARG A 311 9.75 -4.88 7.19
N ILE A 312 9.23 -5.18 8.38
CA ILE A 312 8.07 -4.53 9.00
C ILE A 312 8.54 -3.97 10.34
N CYS A 313 8.34 -2.67 10.56
CA CYS A 313 8.56 -1.99 11.84
C CYS A 313 7.19 -1.64 12.44
N PHE A 314 6.99 -2.03 13.69
CA PHE A 314 5.73 -1.92 14.43
C PHE A 314 5.64 -0.62 15.24
#